data_1cf22cd4a16a46cde071f18e71155e0f
#
_entry.id   1cf22cd4a16a46cde071f18e71155e0f
#
_cell.length_a   1.000
_cell.length_b   1.000
_cell.length_c   1.000
_cell.angle_alpha   90.00
_cell.angle_beta   90.00
_cell.angle_gamma   90.00
#
_symmetry.space_group_name_H-M   'P 1'
#
loop_
_entity.id
_entity.type
_entity.pdbx_description
1 polymer ?
#
loop_
_entity_poly.entity_id
_entity_poly.type
_entity_poly.pdbx_seq_one_letter_code
_entity_poly.pdbx_strand_id
1 'polypeptide(L)'
;MKDKQSDIHYCGVREDKIKSADPVLSPFHRQLSYDWMSERYKIHVRKDVQRLPSPWTENEILRQVKFCNVRREHDRQSLNLINNIVNNDALSMPDKMFNCVLFRMFNLWDPIQVALEGAMTISDFAKINLDETRQRLQKFESEGGKIFTNAFNTGGLKQCLAFPELVVNHKEQRFGGMMVKVFEKDGPMKFFVGEMDYKEAKKLAESNPDVVEIEGWEPYMPMRVIRSLKAFVNKHPHYFDRLKEFSRPDSVYQAMYDDIEGLGPFLAYQIWVDFTYIPDYPFSENHFTIAGPGCRAGIDLMFLDKDGMTHEECIFWLRDNQDAVYKQYGYERDAFWSAEEPYDRCMNVMQLENMFCELSKYTRCVEAVMRGEKPRGKVGYNGGEVHKSPKTQVRSINLLERMKK
;
A
#
# COMPACT_ATOMS: atom_id res chain seq x y z
N MET A 1 -16.72 -5.75 17.15
CA MET A 1 -16.42 -6.80 16.15
C MET A 1 -16.85 -6.23 14.82
N LYS A 2 -15.89 -5.97 13.91
CA LYS A 2 -16.22 -5.57 12.54
C LYS A 2 -17.01 -6.71 11.89
N ASP A 3 -18.05 -6.37 11.16
CA ASP A 3 -18.83 -7.35 10.42
C ASP A 3 -17.97 -7.89 9.27
N LYS A 4 -17.36 -9.07 9.51
CA LYS A 4 -16.40 -9.70 8.59
C LYS A 4 -17.06 -10.29 7.33
N GLN A 5 -18.37 -10.18 7.19
CA GLN A 5 -19.11 -10.80 6.10
C GLN A 5 -18.93 -10.09 4.75
N SER A 6 -18.56 -8.80 4.76
CA SER A 6 -18.28 -8.05 3.52
C SER A 6 -16.88 -8.29 2.94
N ASP A 7 -15.95 -8.86 3.72
CA ASP A 7 -14.54 -8.99 3.37
C ASP A 7 -14.16 -10.38 2.82
N ILE A 8 -15.13 -11.29 2.68
CA ILE A 8 -14.94 -12.65 2.13
C ILE A 8 -14.34 -12.65 0.71
N HIS A 9 -14.37 -11.50 0.02
CA HIS A 9 -13.83 -11.35 -1.33
C HIS A 9 -12.31 -11.20 -1.41
N TYR A 10 -11.61 -11.16 -0.29
CA TYR A 10 -10.16 -10.95 -0.25
C TYR A 10 -9.40 -12.13 0.39
N CYS A 11 -9.87 -13.34 0.16
CA CYS A 11 -9.11 -14.53 0.48
C CYS A 11 -7.91 -14.61 -0.47
N GLY A 12 -6.72 -14.25 -0.02
CA GLY A 12 -5.51 -14.45 -0.79
C GLY A 12 -5.25 -15.93 -1.06
N VAL A 13 -4.55 -16.21 -2.15
CA VAL A 13 -4.18 -17.58 -2.54
C VAL A 13 -2.68 -17.75 -2.36
N ARG A 14 -2.30 -18.89 -1.80
CA ARG A 14 -0.91 -19.34 -1.68
C ARG A 14 -0.51 -20.17 -2.90
N GLU A 15 0.77 -20.16 -3.20
CA GLU A 15 1.35 -20.90 -4.33
C GLU A 15 1.00 -22.40 -4.32
N ASP A 16 0.96 -23.04 -3.15
CA ASP A 16 0.65 -24.47 -2.99
C ASP A 16 -0.84 -24.84 -3.24
N LYS A 17 -1.67 -23.86 -3.60
CA LYS A 17 -3.10 -24.04 -3.87
C LYS A 17 -3.49 -23.86 -5.34
N ILE A 18 -2.51 -23.70 -6.22
CA ILE A 18 -2.77 -23.42 -7.65
C ILE A 18 -3.17 -24.72 -8.36
N LYS A 19 -4.20 -24.62 -9.20
CA LYS A 19 -4.70 -25.73 -10.04
C LYS A 19 -4.08 -25.66 -11.43
N SER A 20 -3.97 -26.79 -12.08
CA SER A 20 -3.70 -26.82 -13.53
C SER A 20 -4.91 -26.26 -14.28
N ALA A 21 -4.67 -25.32 -15.21
CA ALA A 21 -5.71 -24.66 -15.99
C ALA A 21 -5.19 -24.30 -17.39
N ASP A 22 -6.11 -24.21 -18.34
CA ASP A 22 -5.86 -23.80 -19.73
C ASP A 22 -6.79 -22.61 -20.11
N PRO A 23 -6.53 -21.41 -19.59
CA PRO A 23 -7.39 -20.26 -19.80
C PRO A 23 -7.33 -19.71 -21.23
N VAL A 24 -8.42 -19.05 -21.63
CA VAL A 24 -8.48 -18.32 -22.91
C VAL A 24 -8.12 -16.86 -22.68
N LEU A 25 -7.05 -16.38 -23.31
CA LEU A 25 -6.60 -15.00 -23.17
C LEU A 25 -7.06 -14.11 -24.33
N SER A 26 -7.40 -12.87 -24.00
CA SER A 26 -7.65 -11.80 -24.99
C SER A 26 -6.35 -11.42 -25.71
N PRO A 27 -6.24 -11.59 -27.03
CA PRO A 27 -5.05 -11.17 -27.77
C PRO A 27 -4.78 -9.66 -27.64
N PHE A 28 -5.84 -8.85 -27.63
CA PHE A 28 -5.76 -7.40 -27.48
C PHE A 28 -5.18 -6.97 -26.12
N HIS A 29 -5.73 -7.47 -25.02
CA HIS A 29 -5.26 -7.07 -23.69
C HIS A 29 -3.91 -7.69 -23.34
N ARG A 30 -3.59 -8.86 -23.88
CA ARG A 30 -2.27 -9.45 -23.79
C ARG A 30 -1.22 -8.56 -24.47
N GLN A 31 -1.50 -8.05 -25.69
CA GLN A 31 -0.64 -7.08 -26.36
C GLN A 31 -0.51 -5.79 -25.53
N LEU A 32 -1.62 -5.22 -25.06
CA LEU A 32 -1.60 -3.99 -24.27
C LEU A 32 -0.79 -4.12 -22.99
N SER A 33 -0.86 -5.27 -22.31
CA SER A 33 -0.08 -5.50 -21.09
C SER A 33 1.42 -5.51 -21.40
N TYR A 34 1.83 -6.16 -22.50
CA TYR A 34 3.21 -6.17 -22.94
C TYR A 34 3.71 -4.77 -23.34
N ASP A 35 2.92 -4.03 -24.12
CA ASP A 35 3.25 -2.68 -24.55
C ASP A 35 3.44 -1.74 -23.35
N TRP A 36 2.53 -1.83 -22.38
CA TRP A 36 2.65 -1.07 -21.14
C TRP A 36 3.92 -1.45 -20.35
N MET A 37 4.16 -2.73 -20.12
CA MET A 37 5.33 -3.19 -19.37
C MET A 37 6.62 -2.74 -20.06
N SER A 38 6.75 -3.02 -21.35
CA SER A 38 7.94 -2.71 -22.15
C SER A 38 8.26 -1.22 -22.14
N GLU A 39 7.27 -0.38 -22.45
CA GLU A 39 7.51 1.06 -22.55
C GLU A 39 7.67 1.71 -21.17
N ARG A 40 6.91 1.25 -20.16
CA ARG A 40 7.05 1.76 -18.78
C ARG A 40 8.42 1.42 -18.17
N TYR A 41 8.96 0.26 -18.48
CA TYR A 41 10.30 -0.10 -18.06
C TYR A 41 11.37 0.77 -18.75
N LYS A 42 11.23 1.01 -20.07
CA LYS A 42 12.13 1.93 -20.82
C LYS A 42 12.10 3.34 -20.21
N ILE A 43 10.94 3.82 -19.75
CA ILE A 43 10.85 5.10 -19.04
C ILE A 43 11.70 5.06 -17.77
N HIS A 44 11.60 3.99 -16.97
CA HIS A 44 12.44 3.83 -15.78
C HIS A 44 13.93 3.87 -16.11
N VAL A 45 14.35 3.09 -17.11
CA VAL A 45 15.74 3.06 -17.53
C VAL A 45 16.23 4.45 -17.96
N ARG A 46 15.50 5.12 -18.88
CA ARG A 46 15.89 6.45 -19.35
C ARG A 46 15.93 7.49 -18.25
N LYS A 47 14.90 7.50 -17.42
CA LYS A 47 14.73 8.51 -16.36
C LYS A 47 15.60 8.25 -15.15
N ASP A 48 15.50 7.04 -14.56
CA ASP A 48 16.02 6.77 -13.22
C ASP A 48 17.43 6.15 -13.27
N VAL A 49 17.75 5.35 -14.29
CA VAL A 49 19.06 4.72 -14.47
C VAL A 49 20.00 5.64 -15.26
N GLN A 50 19.61 6.02 -16.48
CA GLN A 50 20.43 6.83 -17.40
C GLN A 50 20.38 8.33 -17.12
N ARG A 51 19.42 8.79 -16.31
CA ARG A 51 19.26 10.21 -15.95
C ARG A 51 19.07 11.15 -17.15
N LEU A 52 18.44 10.66 -18.22
CA LEU A 52 18.17 11.45 -19.41
C LEU A 52 17.11 12.54 -19.14
N PRO A 53 17.14 13.66 -19.87
CA PRO A 53 16.09 14.66 -19.82
C PRO A 53 14.75 14.13 -20.39
N SER A 54 13.63 14.68 -19.93
CA SER A 54 12.31 14.42 -20.52
C SER A 54 12.25 14.98 -21.95
N PRO A 55 11.43 14.38 -22.86
CA PRO A 55 10.53 13.25 -22.65
C PRO A 55 11.24 11.88 -22.68
N TRP A 56 10.75 10.94 -21.86
CA TRP A 56 11.34 9.59 -21.78
C TRP A 56 10.62 8.56 -22.65
N THR A 57 9.51 8.94 -23.29
CA THR A 57 8.69 8.08 -24.14
C THR A 57 7.95 8.89 -25.18
N GLU A 58 7.68 8.27 -26.35
CA GLU A 58 6.79 8.81 -27.37
C GLU A 58 5.33 8.36 -27.17
N ASN A 59 5.07 7.44 -26.25
CA ASN A 59 3.72 7.01 -25.94
C ASN A 59 2.94 8.13 -25.21
N GLU A 60 1.97 8.71 -25.90
CA GLU A 60 1.20 9.86 -25.39
C GLU A 60 0.47 9.58 -24.08
N ILE A 61 -0.05 8.36 -23.88
CA ILE A 61 -0.75 7.97 -22.66
C ILE A 61 0.24 7.99 -21.48
N LEU A 62 1.41 7.37 -21.66
CA LEU A 62 2.45 7.31 -20.63
C LEU A 62 3.11 8.69 -20.36
N ARG A 63 3.05 9.60 -21.32
CA ARG A 63 3.46 11.01 -21.12
C ARG A 63 2.46 11.78 -20.29
N GLN A 64 1.16 11.54 -20.47
CA GLN A 64 0.08 12.31 -19.87
C GLN A 64 -0.40 11.75 -18.54
N VAL A 65 -0.38 10.43 -18.37
CA VAL A 65 -0.93 9.73 -17.20
C VAL A 65 0.18 9.01 -16.44
N LYS A 66 0.17 9.16 -15.13
CA LYS A 66 1.13 8.51 -14.25
C LYS A 66 0.73 7.06 -13.99
N PHE A 67 1.68 6.15 -14.23
CA PHE A 67 1.60 4.72 -13.93
C PHE A 67 2.68 4.31 -12.92
N CYS A 68 2.45 3.22 -12.19
CA CYS A 68 3.48 2.61 -11.35
C CYS A 68 4.65 2.09 -12.18
N ASN A 69 5.78 1.81 -11.55
CA ASN A 69 6.84 1.06 -12.21
C ASN A 69 6.41 -0.38 -12.49
N VAL A 70 7.02 -1.02 -13.47
CA VAL A 70 6.80 -2.45 -13.73
C VAL A 70 7.25 -3.26 -12.51
N ARG A 71 8.38 -2.86 -11.94
CA ARG A 71 8.90 -3.43 -10.70
C ARG A 71 8.57 -2.49 -9.53
N ARG A 72 7.91 -3.04 -8.52
CA ARG A 72 7.46 -2.29 -7.35
C ARG A 72 8.61 -1.70 -6.54
N GLU A 73 9.72 -2.40 -6.45
CA GLU A 73 10.93 -1.93 -5.77
C GLU A 73 11.54 -0.67 -6.40
N HIS A 74 11.23 -0.37 -7.66
CA HIS A 74 11.63 0.88 -8.31
C HIS A 74 10.72 2.06 -8.00
N ASP A 75 9.59 1.85 -7.35
CA ASP A 75 8.71 2.94 -6.94
C ASP A 75 9.33 3.74 -5.79
N ARG A 76 9.18 5.07 -5.87
CA ARG A 76 9.79 6.00 -4.90
C ARG A 76 9.52 5.61 -3.44
N GLN A 77 8.30 5.17 -3.13
CA GLN A 77 7.95 4.81 -1.76
C GLN A 77 8.57 3.47 -1.35
N SER A 78 8.67 2.51 -2.25
CA SER A 78 9.40 1.26 -1.98
C SER A 78 10.90 1.53 -1.79
N LEU A 79 11.49 2.40 -2.60
CA LEU A 79 12.89 2.82 -2.41
C LEU A 79 13.10 3.48 -1.04
N ASN A 80 12.20 4.37 -0.62
CA ASN A 80 12.28 4.98 0.71
C ASN A 80 12.21 3.93 1.82
N LEU A 81 11.28 2.98 1.72
CA LEU A 81 11.14 1.89 2.67
C LEU A 81 12.40 1.01 2.72
N ILE A 82 12.89 0.57 1.54
CA ILE A 82 14.07 -0.28 1.45
C ILE A 82 15.28 0.41 2.07
N ASN A 83 15.52 1.68 1.73
CA ASN A 83 16.70 2.39 2.17
C ASN A 83 16.69 2.75 3.65
N ASN A 84 15.53 3.12 4.18
CA ASN A 84 15.45 3.67 5.54
C ASN A 84 15.03 2.64 6.58
N ILE A 85 14.40 1.54 6.16
CA ILE A 85 13.90 0.50 7.06
C ILE A 85 14.61 -0.82 6.81
N VAL A 86 14.50 -1.36 5.59
CA VAL A 86 15.02 -2.69 5.27
C VAL A 86 16.54 -2.76 5.40
N ASN A 87 17.23 -1.76 4.87
CA ASN A 87 18.70 -1.65 4.90
C ASN A 87 19.26 -1.03 6.21
N ASN A 88 18.41 -0.81 7.20
CA ASN A 88 18.85 -0.29 8.50
C ASN A 88 19.33 -1.45 9.39
N ASP A 89 20.64 -1.61 9.50
CA ASP A 89 21.25 -2.69 10.27
C ASP A 89 21.09 -2.51 11.80
N ALA A 90 20.70 -1.33 12.27
CA ALA A 90 20.43 -1.09 13.69
C ALA A 90 19.06 -1.66 14.14
N LEU A 91 18.19 -2.04 13.19
CA LEU A 91 16.87 -2.57 13.49
C LEU A 91 16.83 -4.09 13.38
N SER A 92 16.24 -4.73 14.38
CA SER A 92 15.92 -6.17 14.32
C SER A 92 14.82 -6.43 13.28
N MET A 93 14.62 -7.70 12.88
CA MET A 93 13.51 -8.04 11.97
C MET A 93 12.13 -7.60 12.52
N PRO A 94 11.75 -7.84 13.78
CA PRO A 94 10.51 -7.31 14.36
C PRO A 94 10.39 -5.79 14.29
N ASP A 95 11.48 -5.05 14.54
CA ASP A 95 11.49 -3.59 14.42
C ASP A 95 11.28 -3.14 12.97
N LYS A 96 11.91 -3.81 12.01
CA LYS A 96 11.70 -3.56 10.57
C LYS A 96 10.25 -3.81 10.16
N MET A 97 9.66 -4.92 10.61
CA MET A 97 8.25 -5.24 10.36
C MET A 97 7.31 -4.16 10.93
N PHE A 98 7.54 -3.74 12.17
CA PHE A 98 6.80 -2.62 12.77
C PHE A 98 6.93 -1.34 11.94
N ASN A 99 8.14 -0.96 11.54
CA ASN A 99 8.36 0.25 10.74
C ASN A 99 7.73 0.15 9.34
N CYS A 100 7.61 -1.03 8.74
CA CYS A 100 6.84 -1.23 7.51
C CYS A 100 5.35 -0.90 7.72
N VAL A 101 4.75 -1.34 8.84
CA VAL A 101 3.37 -0.97 9.20
C VAL A 101 3.25 0.54 9.35
N LEU A 102 4.09 1.15 10.19
CA LEU A 102 4.11 2.59 10.42
C LEU A 102 4.26 3.37 9.11
N PHE A 103 5.23 2.98 8.26
CA PHE A 103 5.48 3.60 6.98
C PHE A 103 4.25 3.54 6.06
N ARG A 104 3.61 2.38 5.93
CA ARG A 104 2.46 2.24 5.02
C ARG A 104 1.22 2.97 5.51
N MET A 105 1.07 3.18 6.79
CA MET A 105 -0.05 3.99 7.30
C MET A 105 0.08 5.47 6.91
N PHE A 106 1.28 5.99 6.67
CA PHE A 106 1.54 7.32 6.08
C PHE A 106 1.76 7.26 4.58
N ASN A 107 2.41 6.22 4.11
CA ASN A 107 2.89 6.00 2.74
C ASN A 107 3.76 7.15 2.19
N LEU A 108 4.40 7.88 3.08
CA LEU A 108 5.42 8.92 2.84
C LEU A 108 6.49 8.80 3.91
N TRP A 109 7.76 9.01 3.50
CA TRP A 109 8.88 8.96 4.44
C TRP A 109 9.03 10.26 5.23
N ASP A 110 8.85 11.40 4.57
CA ASP A 110 9.11 12.71 5.16
C ASP A 110 8.36 12.96 6.49
N PRO A 111 7.07 12.63 6.63
CA PRO A 111 6.37 12.75 7.91
C PRO A 111 6.98 11.91 9.03
N ILE A 112 7.45 10.70 8.71
CA ILE A 112 8.09 9.82 9.69
C ILE A 112 9.44 10.39 10.11
N GLN A 113 10.23 10.87 9.14
CA GLN A 113 11.52 11.51 9.39
C GLN A 113 11.36 12.75 10.28
N VAL A 114 10.35 13.57 10.02
CA VAL A 114 10.11 14.80 10.81
C VAL A 114 9.53 14.48 12.19
N ALA A 115 8.56 13.58 12.26
CA ALA A 115 7.83 13.28 13.49
C ALA A 115 8.66 12.48 14.49
N LEU A 116 9.43 11.50 13.97
CA LEU A 116 10.05 10.44 14.75
C LEU A 116 11.58 10.35 14.53
N GLU A 117 12.15 11.26 13.75
CA GLU A 117 13.58 11.27 13.39
C GLU A 117 14.01 10.04 12.55
N GLY A 118 13.04 9.30 12.02
CA GLY A 118 13.24 8.16 11.15
C GLY A 118 12.68 6.86 11.69
N ALA A 119 13.18 5.73 11.17
CA ALA A 119 12.84 4.41 11.66
C ALA A 119 13.47 4.14 13.03
N MET A 120 12.73 3.49 13.92
CA MET A 120 13.16 3.27 15.29
C MET A 120 12.76 1.90 15.81
N THR A 121 13.30 1.49 16.96
CA THR A 121 12.89 0.25 17.62
C THR A 121 11.47 0.37 18.16
N ILE A 122 10.77 -0.76 18.30
CA ILE A 122 9.45 -0.82 18.95
C ILE A 122 9.51 -0.24 20.37
N SER A 123 10.60 -0.54 21.10
CA SER A 123 10.81 -0.03 22.45
C SER A 123 10.92 1.49 22.53
N ASP A 124 11.58 2.12 21.55
CA ASP A 124 11.71 3.58 21.50
C ASP A 124 10.39 4.21 21.06
N PHE A 125 9.71 3.61 20.08
CA PHE A 125 8.38 4.08 19.67
C PHE A 125 7.36 4.04 20.81
N ALA A 126 7.42 3.01 21.67
CA ALA A 126 6.57 2.92 22.85
C ALA A 126 6.77 4.11 23.82
N LYS A 127 7.93 4.76 23.78
CA LYS A 127 8.31 5.86 24.71
C LYS A 127 8.19 7.26 24.09
N ILE A 128 7.86 7.39 22.80
CA ILE A 128 7.81 8.71 22.13
C ILE A 128 6.94 9.71 22.89
N ASN A 129 7.35 10.97 22.86
CA ASN A 129 6.55 12.09 23.34
C ASN A 129 5.50 12.48 22.30
N LEU A 130 4.22 12.24 22.60
CA LEU A 130 3.11 12.48 21.68
C LEU A 130 2.90 13.97 21.38
N ASP A 131 3.13 14.87 22.36
CA ASP A 131 2.93 16.30 22.15
C ASP A 131 4.03 16.89 21.27
N GLU A 132 5.26 16.49 21.48
CA GLU A 132 6.39 16.88 20.63
C GLU A 132 6.22 16.36 19.20
N THR A 133 5.82 15.09 19.07
CA THR A 133 5.53 14.47 17.76
C THR A 133 4.44 15.23 17.03
N ARG A 134 3.37 15.64 17.72
CA ARG A 134 2.30 16.46 17.17
C ARG A 134 2.81 17.82 16.68
N GLN A 135 3.58 18.52 17.51
CA GLN A 135 4.12 19.83 17.15
C GLN A 135 4.98 19.76 15.90
N ARG A 136 5.84 18.74 15.79
CA ARG A 136 6.69 18.52 14.62
C ARG A 136 5.85 18.28 13.34
N LEU A 137 4.81 17.43 13.42
CA LEU A 137 3.92 17.16 12.28
C LEU A 137 3.11 18.38 11.86
N GLN A 138 2.54 19.10 12.82
CA GLN A 138 1.77 20.33 12.52
C GLN A 138 2.65 21.42 11.91
N LYS A 139 3.88 21.59 12.41
CA LYS A 139 4.85 22.50 11.82
C LYS A 139 5.16 22.12 10.38
N PHE A 140 5.50 20.85 10.14
CA PHE A 140 5.79 20.34 8.80
C PHE A 140 4.63 20.59 7.82
N GLU A 141 3.39 20.33 8.25
CA GLU A 141 2.20 20.58 7.44
C GLU A 141 1.96 22.06 7.17
N SER A 142 2.19 22.93 8.16
CA SER A 142 2.06 24.40 8.02
C SER A 142 3.10 24.99 7.06
N GLU A 143 4.25 24.34 6.92
CA GLU A 143 5.31 24.68 5.97
C GLU A 143 5.06 24.07 4.55
N GLY A 144 3.89 23.48 4.33
CA GLY A 144 3.49 22.86 3.04
C GLY A 144 3.90 21.41 2.89
N GLY A 145 4.41 20.78 3.95
CA GLY A 145 4.75 19.36 3.97
C GLY A 145 3.50 18.49 3.80
N LYS A 146 3.65 17.38 3.09
CA LYS A 146 2.57 16.45 2.82
C LYS A 146 2.63 15.26 3.77
N ILE A 147 1.56 15.02 4.51
CA ILE A 147 1.50 13.95 5.53
C ILE A 147 1.15 12.58 4.92
N PHE A 148 0.21 12.51 3.98
CA PHE A 148 -0.24 11.27 3.36
C PHE A 148 -0.21 11.33 1.84
N THR A 149 -0.03 10.18 1.18
CA THR A 149 -0.30 10.12 -0.26
C THR A 149 -1.79 10.10 -0.54
N ASN A 150 -2.19 10.61 -1.72
CA ASN A 150 -3.61 10.56 -2.11
C ASN A 150 -4.14 9.14 -2.31
N ALA A 151 -3.27 8.17 -2.59
CA ALA A 151 -3.65 6.78 -2.79
C ALA A 151 -4.05 6.07 -1.49
N PHE A 152 -3.41 6.43 -0.38
CA PHE A 152 -3.63 5.83 0.94
C PHE A 152 -4.48 6.71 1.87
N ASN A 153 -4.79 7.93 1.46
CA ASN A 153 -5.73 8.81 2.15
C ASN A 153 -7.18 8.41 1.83
N THR A 154 -7.45 7.11 1.75
CA THR A 154 -8.77 6.57 1.48
C THR A 154 -9.50 6.25 2.77
N GLY A 155 -10.82 6.14 2.70
CA GLY A 155 -11.72 5.98 3.84
C GLY A 155 -11.38 4.89 4.86
N GLY A 156 -10.52 3.91 4.51
CA GLY A 156 -10.08 2.86 5.43
C GLY A 156 -9.36 3.39 6.67
N LEU A 157 -8.37 4.27 6.50
CA LEU A 157 -7.70 4.93 7.65
C LEU A 157 -8.66 5.83 8.45
N LYS A 158 -9.71 6.35 7.83
CA LYS A 158 -10.75 7.13 8.50
C LYS A 158 -11.73 6.27 9.28
N GLN A 159 -11.95 5.03 8.87
CA GLN A 159 -12.87 4.09 9.52
C GLN A 159 -12.22 3.37 10.70
N CYS A 160 -10.91 3.26 10.70
CA CYS A 160 -10.18 2.37 11.58
C CYS A 160 -9.76 2.98 12.89
N LEU A 161 -9.67 4.27 12.91
CA LEU A 161 -9.40 4.98 14.14
C LEU A 161 -10.75 5.29 14.76
N ALA A 162 -11.37 4.25 15.33
CA ALA A 162 -12.51 4.42 16.18
C ALA A 162 -12.22 5.60 17.10
N PHE A 163 -13.06 6.59 17.05
CA PHE A 163 -12.97 7.68 17.99
C PHE A 163 -13.18 7.05 19.37
N PRO A 164 -12.21 7.08 20.25
CA PRO A 164 -12.47 6.68 21.61
C PRO A 164 -13.53 7.62 22.17
N GLU A 165 -14.38 7.10 22.93
CA GLU A 165 -15.41 7.67 23.74
C GLU A 165 -15.55 9.20 23.75
N LEU A 166 -16.60 9.70 23.13
CA LEU A 166 -17.03 11.09 23.20
C LEU A 166 -17.84 11.29 24.49
N VAL A 167 -17.46 12.20 25.34
CA VAL A 167 -18.27 12.58 26.50
C VAL A 167 -19.20 13.72 26.11
N VAL A 168 -20.49 13.52 26.09
CA VAL A 168 -21.49 14.47 25.64
C VAL A 168 -22.72 14.38 26.53
N ASN A 169 -23.57 15.39 26.55
CA ASN A 169 -24.78 15.48 27.35
C ASN A 169 -25.96 14.62 26.85
N HIS A 170 -26.75 14.11 27.74
CA HIS A 170 -27.84 13.14 27.61
C HIS A 170 -28.82 13.31 26.44
N LYS A 171 -28.42 13.01 25.20
CA LYS A 171 -29.38 12.81 24.09
C LYS A 171 -28.87 11.72 23.16
N GLU A 172 -29.74 10.81 22.77
CA GLU A 172 -29.46 9.93 21.65
C GLU A 172 -29.68 10.70 20.36
N GLN A 173 -28.63 10.85 19.55
CA GLN A 173 -28.72 11.43 18.21
C GLN A 173 -28.21 10.43 17.21
N ARG A 174 -28.84 10.38 16.03
CA ARG A 174 -28.39 9.56 14.92
C ARG A 174 -27.59 10.44 13.96
N PHE A 175 -26.37 10.01 13.70
CA PHE A 175 -25.48 10.58 12.70
C PHE A 175 -25.07 9.49 11.72
N GLY A 176 -25.28 9.69 10.43
CA GLY A 176 -24.89 8.73 9.41
C GLY A 176 -25.44 7.31 9.59
N GLY A 177 -26.61 7.16 10.22
CA GLY A 177 -27.25 5.86 10.50
C GLY A 177 -26.85 5.22 11.83
N MET A 178 -25.96 5.84 12.61
CA MET A 178 -25.49 5.35 13.88
C MET A 178 -26.10 6.07 15.08
N MET A 179 -26.27 5.34 16.19
CA MET A 179 -26.72 5.93 17.45
C MET A 179 -25.52 6.45 18.21
N VAL A 180 -25.47 7.76 18.38
CA VAL A 180 -24.56 8.44 19.29
C VAL A 180 -25.31 8.68 20.59
N LYS A 181 -24.86 8.07 21.70
CA LYS A 181 -25.41 8.37 23.02
C LYS A 181 -24.72 9.60 23.59
N VAL A 182 -25.47 10.67 23.77
CA VAL A 182 -25.02 11.97 24.27
C VAL A 182 -25.41 12.11 25.74
N PHE A 183 -24.49 12.48 26.62
CA PHE A 183 -24.67 12.51 28.05
C PHE A 183 -24.51 13.92 28.64
N GLU A 184 -25.17 14.24 29.73
CA GLU A 184 -25.21 15.57 30.33
C GLU A 184 -23.98 15.95 31.15
N LYS A 185 -23.80 17.28 31.27
CA LYS A 185 -22.62 17.96 31.77
C LYS A 185 -22.16 17.54 33.15
N ASP A 186 -23.02 16.89 33.96
CA ASP A 186 -22.76 16.51 35.35
C ASP A 186 -22.53 15.01 35.56
N GLY A 187 -22.45 14.22 34.48
CA GLY A 187 -22.16 12.79 34.52
C GLY A 187 -21.18 12.40 33.43
N PRO A 188 -20.12 11.65 33.74
CA PRO A 188 -19.15 11.22 32.74
C PRO A 188 -19.84 10.29 31.76
N MET A 189 -19.76 10.66 30.48
CA MET A 189 -20.38 9.88 29.47
C MET A 189 -19.54 9.64 28.27
N LYS A 190 -19.53 8.41 27.90
CA LYS A 190 -18.70 7.82 26.91
C LYS A 190 -19.50 7.47 25.67
N PHE A 191 -19.10 8.01 24.53
CA PHE A 191 -19.67 7.63 23.26
C PHE A 191 -18.75 6.78 22.47
N PHE A 192 -19.27 5.67 21.97
CA PHE A 192 -18.73 5.06 20.80
C PHE A 192 -19.28 5.78 19.57
N VAL A 193 -18.48 6.58 18.91
CA VAL A 193 -18.71 7.01 17.55
C VAL A 193 -18.05 5.97 16.64
N GLY A 194 -18.54 4.73 16.67
CA GLY A 194 -18.12 3.74 15.69
C GLY A 194 -18.53 4.20 14.30
N GLU A 195 -17.65 4.19 13.29
CA GLU A 195 -17.90 4.43 11.87
C GLU A 195 -18.35 5.85 11.43
N MET A 196 -18.31 6.87 12.28
CA MET A 196 -18.56 8.23 11.82
C MET A 196 -17.41 8.75 10.97
N ASP A 197 -17.73 9.36 9.80
CA ASP A 197 -16.70 10.05 9.00
C ASP A 197 -16.07 11.17 9.84
N TYR A 198 -14.75 11.30 9.74
CA TYR A 198 -14.00 12.37 10.41
C TYR A 198 -14.60 13.76 10.22
N LYS A 199 -15.11 14.06 8.99
CA LYS A 199 -15.75 15.35 8.72
C LYS A 199 -17.05 15.53 9.52
N GLU A 200 -17.82 14.48 9.70
CA GLU A 200 -19.04 14.50 10.47
C GLU A 200 -18.74 14.61 11.96
N ALA A 201 -17.78 13.85 12.47
CA ALA A 201 -17.36 13.92 13.85
C ALA A 201 -16.70 15.27 14.20
N LYS A 202 -15.89 15.83 13.30
CA LYS A 202 -15.33 17.17 13.45
C LYS A 202 -16.42 18.23 13.46
N LYS A 203 -17.38 18.14 12.55
CA LYS A 203 -18.51 19.05 12.46
C LYS A 203 -19.40 18.97 13.70
N LEU A 204 -19.59 17.76 14.25
CA LEU A 204 -20.29 17.54 15.50
C LEU A 204 -19.57 18.20 16.68
N ALA A 205 -18.27 17.99 16.80
CA ALA A 205 -17.46 18.60 17.84
C ALA A 205 -17.39 20.13 17.73
N GLU A 206 -17.35 20.68 16.53
CA GLU A 206 -17.34 22.13 16.27
C GLU A 206 -18.73 22.78 16.44
N SER A 207 -19.81 22.04 16.21
CA SER A 207 -21.20 22.58 16.25
C SER A 207 -21.90 22.37 17.58
N ASN A 208 -21.31 21.65 18.52
CA ASN A 208 -21.95 21.35 19.81
C ASN A 208 -21.20 22.03 20.96
N PRO A 209 -21.72 23.17 21.50
CA PRO A 209 -21.07 23.89 22.61
C PRO A 209 -21.04 23.10 23.92
N ASP A 210 -21.81 22.00 24.00
CA ASP A 210 -21.87 21.11 25.17
C ASP A 210 -20.82 19.98 25.12
N VAL A 211 -19.99 19.90 24.08
CA VAL A 211 -18.84 19.03 24.02
C VAL A 211 -17.75 19.59 24.93
N VAL A 212 -17.68 19.08 26.16
CA VAL A 212 -16.78 19.64 27.17
C VAL A 212 -15.37 19.09 27.06
N GLU A 213 -15.24 17.81 26.81
CA GLU A 213 -13.96 17.14 26.59
C GLU A 213 -14.19 15.76 25.99
N ILE A 214 -13.32 15.37 25.09
CA ILE A 214 -13.34 14.04 24.47
C ILE A 214 -12.11 13.32 24.97
N GLU A 215 -12.27 12.51 26.01
CA GLU A 215 -11.19 11.71 26.54
C GLU A 215 -10.67 10.76 25.45
N GLY A 216 -9.38 10.90 25.12
CA GLY A 216 -8.75 10.13 24.07
C GLY A 216 -9.10 10.55 22.63
N TRP A 217 -9.89 11.61 22.46
CA TRP A 217 -10.17 12.18 21.14
C TRP A 217 -8.91 12.75 20.49
N GLU A 218 -8.63 12.31 19.27
CA GLU A 218 -7.54 12.81 18.48
C GLU A 218 -8.07 13.31 17.12
N PRO A 219 -8.37 14.61 17.02
CA PRO A 219 -8.89 15.19 15.77
C PRO A 219 -7.85 15.21 14.65
N TYR A 220 -6.56 15.22 15.02
CA TYR A 220 -5.47 15.29 14.07
C TYR A 220 -5.10 13.88 13.57
N MET A 221 -5.49 13.58 12.31
CA MET A 221 -5.40 12.26 11.71
C MET A 221 -4.01 11.61 11.81
N PRO A 222 -2.88 12.31 11.60
CA PRO A 222 -1.57 11.70 11.76
C PRO A 222 -1.31 11.20 13.18
N MET A 223 -1.78 11.94 14.18
CA MET A 223 -1.62 11.53 15.57
C MET A 223 -2.50 10.36 15.96
N ARG A 224 -3.63 10.16 15.28
CA ARG A 224 -4.42 8.93 15.48
C ARG A 224 -3.62 7.70 15.09
N VAL A 225 -2.97 7.73 13.93
CA VAL A 225 -2.09 6.63 13.49
C VAL A 225 -1.04 6.34 14.54
N ILE A 226 -0.34 7.38 15.00
CA ILE A 226 0.74 7.24 15.99
C ILE A 226 0.21 6.75 17.34
N ARG A 227 -0.90 7.31 17.84
CA ARG A 227 -1.52 6.89 19.12
C ARG A 227 -2.03 5.46 19.06
N SER A 228 -2.72 5.08 17.97
CA SER A 228 -3.22 3.72 17.80
C SER A 228 -2.08 2.71 17.78
N LEU A 229 -1.03 2.96 16.99
CA LEU A 229 0.14 2.09 16.95
C LEU A 229 0.89 2.05 18.29
N LYS A 230 1.02 3.20 18.98
CA LYS A 230 1.64 3.25 20.32
C LYS A 230 0.85 2.44 21.34
N ALA A 231 -0.47 2.57 21.34
CA ALA A 231 -1.34 1.77 22.21
C ALA A 231 -1.22 0.28 21.87
N PHE A 232 -1.17 -0.06 20.57
CA PHE A 232 -1.02 -1.42 20.10
C PHE A 232 0.30 -2.06 20.58
N VAL A 233 1.44 -1.41 20.36
CA VAL A 233 2.75 -1.97 20.76
C VAL A 233 2.90 -2.04 22.28
N ASN A 234 2.33 -1.10 23.04
CA ASN A 234 2.30 -1.17 24.49
C ASN A 234 1.49 -2.35 25.02
N LYS A 235 0.36 -2.64 24.36
CA LYS A 235 -0.50 -3.77 24.71
C LYS A 235 0.09 -5.12 24.26
N HIS A 236 0.82 -5.11 23.15
CA HIS A 236 1.34 -6.30 22.48
C HIS A 236 2.83 -6.17 22.15
N PRO A 237 3.73 -6.03 23.14
CA PRO A 237 5.14 -5.69 22.93
C PRO A 237 5.92 -6.74 22.11
N HIS A 238 5.46 -8.00 22.09
CA HIS A 238 6.07 -9.10 21.34
C HIS A 238 5.27 -9.53 20.11
N TYR A 239 4.40 -8.65 19.60
CA TYR A 239 3.54 -8.99 18.47
C TYR A 239 4.34 -9.36 17.22
N PHE A 240 5.29 -8.53 16.85
CA PHE A 240 6.11 -8.75 15.66
C PHE A 240 7.12 -9.89 15.83
N ASP A 241 7.54 -10.20 17.06
CA ASP A 241 8.31 -11.42 17.34
C ASP A 241 7.50 -12.68 17.03
N ARG A 242 6.21 -12.68 17.37
CA ARG A 242 5.31 -13.79 17.05
C ARG A 242 5.00 -13.88 15.56
N LEU A 243 4.85 -12.74 14.87
CA LEU A 243 4.58 -12.76 13.43
C LEU A 243 5.68 -13.43 12.62
N LYS A 244 6.95 -13.26 13.00
CA LYS A 244 8.07 -13.90 12.29
C LYS A 244 8.09 -15.43 12.45
N GLU A 245 7.42 -15.96 13.47
CA GLU A 245 7.35 -17.41 13.75
C GLU A 245 6.27 -18.13 12.93
N PHE A 246 5.40 -17.40 12.22
CA PHE A 246 4.39 -18.03 11.40
C PHE A 246 5.01 -18.77 10.21
N SER A 247 4.61 -20.02 10.02
CA SER A 247 5.06 -20.87 8.92
C SER A 247 4.28 -20.71 7.61
N ARG A 248 3.27 -19.82 7.60
CA ARG A 248 2.38 -19.60 6.45
C ARG A 248 2.22 -18.13 6.13
N PRO A 249 2.39 -17.70 4.87
CA PRO A 249 2.31 -16.29 4.48
C PRO A 249 0.92 -15.68 4.68
N ASP A 250 -0.15 -16.44 4.39
CA ASP A 250 -1.53 -16.01 4.61
C ASP A 250 -1.87 -15.83 6.09
N SER A 251 -1.25 -16.59 6.99
CA SER A 251 -1.43 -16.41 8.43
C SER A 251 -0.82 -15.11 8.95
N VAL A 252 0.34 -14.70 8.43
CA VAL A 252 0.95 -13.39 8.75
C VAL A 252 0.04 -12.25 8.28
N TYR A 253 -0.44 -12.34 7.05
CA TYR A 253 -1.38 -11.36 6.49
C TYR A 253 -2.66 -11.27 7.34
N GLN A 254 -3.28 -12.43 7.65
CA GLN A 254 -4.53 -12.48 8.39
C GLN A 254 -4.38 -11.91 9.80
N ALA A 255 -3.29 -12.25 10.49
CA ALA A 255 -3.01 -11.71 11.83
C ALA A 255 -2.91 -10.17 11.80
N MET A 256 -2.17 -9.59 10.85
CA MET A 256 -2.09 -8.13 10.74
C MET A 256 -3.45 -7.49 10.44
N TYR A 257 -4.20 -8.10 9.52
CA TYR A 257 -5.52 -7.61 9.14
C TYR A 257 -6.52 -7.64 10.31
N ASP A 258 -6.45 -8.69 11.14
CA ASP A 258 -7.36 -8.88 12.27
C ASP A 258 -6.99 -8.04 13.49
N ASP A 259 -5.69 -7.91 13.77
CA ASP A 259 -5.20 -7.41 15.05
C ASP A 259 -4.82 -5.92 15.01
N ILE A 260 -4.31 -5.43 13.86
CA ILE A 260 -3.87 -4.04 13.75
C ILE A 260 -5.03 -3.18 13.25
N GLU A 261 -5.50 -2.33 14.14
CA GLU A 261 -6.58 -1.41 13.81
C GLU A 261 -6.13 -0.45 12.69
N GLY A 262 -6.97 -0.30 11.67
CA GLY A 262 -6.65 0.56 10.56
C GLY A 262 -6.21 -0.13 9.29
N LEU A 263 -5.84 -1.37 9.36
CA LEU A 263 -5.47 -2.11 8.18
C LEU A 263 -6.71 -2.69 7.47
N GLY A 264 -7.02 -2.13 6.30
CA GLY A 264 -7.91 -2.80 5.34
C GLY A 264 -7.16 -3.90 4.57
N PRO A 265 -7.88 -4.76 3.81
CA PRO A 265 -7.27 -5.90 3.12
C PRO A 265 -6.10 -5.49 2.21
N PHE A 266 -6.28 -4.44 1.42
CA PHE A 266 -5.25 -3.93 0.51
C PHE A 266 -4.01 -3.44 1.26
N LEU A 267 -4.18 -2.68 2.34
CA LEU A 267 -3.06 -2.13 3.10
C LEU A 267 -2.29 -3.23 3.84
N ALA A 268 -2.99 -4.18 4.44
CA ALA A 268 -2.38 -5.35 5.07
C ALA A 268 -1.54 -6.16 4.06
N TYR A 269 -2.05 -6.35 2.83
CA TYR A 269 -1.30 -7.02 1.77
C TYR A 269 -0.07 -6.21 1.33
N GLN A 270 -0.18 -4.90 1.17
CA GLN A 270 0.97 -4.06 0.82
C GLN A 270 2.07 -4.09 1.88
N ILE A 271 1.69 -4.16 3.17
CA ILE A 271 2.64 -4.31 4.28
C ILE A 271 3.26 -5.70 4.27
N TRP A 272 2.46 -6.74 4.02
CA TRP A 272 2.98 -8.09 3.89
C TRP A 272 4.05 -8.19 2.78
N VAL A 273 3.80 -7.56 1.62
CA VAL A 273 4.80 -7.46 0.55
C VAL A 273 6.06 -6.73 1.01
N ASP A 274 5.94 -5.67 1.80
CA ASP A 274 7.11 -4.96 2.33
C ASP A 274 7.95 -5.84 3.26
N PHE A 275 7.33 -6.74 4.01
CA PHE A 275 8.06 -7.70 4.83
C PHE A 275 8.94 -8.61 3.98
N THR A 276 8.51 -8.93 2.75
CA THR A 276 9.32 -9.77 1.85
C THR A 276 10.65 -9.12 1.46
N TYR A 277 10.81 -7.81 1.61
CA TYR A 277 12.08 -7.12 1.39
C TYR A 277 13.04 -7.21 2.58
N ILE A 278 12.57 -7.58 3.77
CA ILE A 278 13.41 -7.67 4.97
C ILE A 278 14.31 -8.91 4.86
N PRO A 279 15.64 -8.78 5.07
CA PRO A 279 16.55 -9.94 5.10
C PRO A 279 16.08 -11.02 6.08
N ASP A 280 16.27 -12.28 5.71
CA ASP A 280 15.90 -13.46 6.50
C ASP A 280 14.37 -13.63 6.79
N TYR A 281 13.52 -12.79 6.21
CA TYR A 281 12.08 -13.03 6.25
C TYR A 281 11.75 -14.30 5.43
N PRO A 282 10.98 -15.27 5.97
CA PRO A 282 10.88 -16.61 5.39
C PRO A 282 10.07 -16.69 4.09
N PHE A 283 9.34 -15.63 3.73
CA PHE A 283 8.49 -15.61 2.54
C PHE A 283 9.01 -14.62 1.51
N SER A 284 8.75 -14.93 0.23
CA SER A 284 8.98 -14.05 -0.91
C SER A 284 7.66 -13.58 -1.51
N GLU A 285 7.73 -12.58 -2.39
CA GLU A 285 6.59 -12.06 -3.14
C GLU A 285 5.86 -13.10 -4.00
N ASN A 286 6.47 -14.27 -4.19
CA ASN A 286 5.88 -15.39 -4.96
C ASN A 286 5.00 -16.34 -4.13
N HIS A 287 5.00 -16.23 -2.81
CA HIS A 287 4.31 -17.22 -1.96
C HIS A 287 2.84 -16.91 -1.69
N PHE A 288 2.40 -15.68 -1.90
CA PHE A 288 1.05 -15.25 -1.54
C PHE A 288 0.64 -14.00 -2.31
N THR A 289 -0.64 -13.91 -2.69
CA THR A 289 -1.21 -12.73 -3.33
C THR A 289 -2.68 -12.52 -3.00
N ILE A 290 -3.10 -11.26 -3.15
CA ILE A 290 -4.49 -10.81 -3.11
C ILE A 290 -4.73 -9.91 -4.30
N ALA A 291 -5.72 -10.25 -5.11
CA ALA A 291 -6.14 -9.42 -6.23
C ALA A 291 -7.02 -8.27 -5.74
N GLY A 292 -6.48 -7.04 -5.74
CA GLY A 292 -7.26 -5.83 -5.47
C GLY A 292 -8.28 -5.52 -6.58
N PRO A 293 -9.22 -4.58 -6.38
CA PRO A 293 -10.27 -4.28 -7.36
C PRO A 293 -9.74 -3.91 -8.75
N GLY A 294 -8.65 -3.14 -8.81
CA GLY A 294 -8.00 -2.77 -10.07
C GLY A 294 -7.36 -3.96 -10.77
N CYS A 295 -6.73 -4.84 -10.00
CA CYS A 295 -6.12 -6.07 -10.47
C CYS A 295 -7.19 -7.02 -11.03
N ARG A 296 -8.28 -7.27 -10.29
CA ARG A 296 -9.41 -8.10 -10.76
C ARG A 296 -9.96 -7.60 -12.09
N ALA A 297 -10.18 -6.29 -12.21
CA ALA A 297 -10.63 -5.70 -13.47
C ALA A 297 -9.63 -5.93 -14.63
N GLY A 298 -8.33 -5.87 -14.38
CA GLY A 298 -7.31 -6.17 -15.39
C GLY A 298 -7.27 -7.65 -15.78
N ILE A 299 -7.46 -8.55 -14.80
CA ILE A 299 -7.56 -9.99 -15.06
C ILE A 299 -8.79 -10.29 -15.91
N ASP A 300 -9.96 -9.75 -15.57
CA ASP A 300 -11.20 -9.96 -16.32
C ASP A 300 -11.14 -9.40 -17.76
N LEU A 301 -10.31 -8.38 -18.02
CA LEU A 301 -9.99 -7.92 -19.37
C LEU A 301 -9.09 -8.90 -20.13
N MET A 302 -8.09 -9.46 -19.47
CA MET A 302 -7.09 -10.30 -20.12
C MET A 302 -7.54 -11.75 -20.26
N PHE A 303 -8.26 -12.30 -19.28
CA PHE A 303 -8.75 -13.68 -19.26
C PHE A 303 -10.20 -13.72 -19.71
N LEU A 304 -10.43 -14.08 -20.98
CA LEU A 304 -11.79 -14.27 -21.54
C LEU A 304 -12.50 -15.48 -20.93
N ASP A 305 -11.72 -16.51 -20.62
CA ASP A 305 -12.11 -17.66 -19.80
C ASP A 305 -10.96 -17.96 -18.85
N LYS A 306 -11.30 -18.09 -17.57
CA LYS A 306 -10.34 -18.38 -16.49
C LYS A 306 -10.19 -19.89 -16.23
N ASP A 307 -10.96 -20.74 -16.89
CA ASP A 307 -10.99 -22.18 -16.65
C ASP A 307 -11.15 -22.54 -15.16
N GLY A 308 -12.09 -21.85 -14.50
CA GLY A 308 -12.41 -22.05 -13.09
C GLY A 308 -11.39 -21.50 -12.08
N MET A 309 -10.34 -20.81 -12.53
CA MET A 309 -9.40 -20.12 -11.65
C MET A 309 -10.03 -18.90 -10.99
N THR A 310 -9.64 -18.65 -9.73
CA THR A 310 -9.82 -17.37 -9.06
C THR A 310 -8.94 -16.29 -9.69
N HIS A 311 -9.16 -15.03 -9.36
CA HIS A 311 -8.29 -13.95 -9.83
C HIS A 311 -6.84 -14.13 -9.35
N GLU A 312 -6.67 -14.57 -8.11
CA GLU A 312 -5.36 -14.82 -7.54
C GLU A 312 -4.64 -15.99 -8.24
N GLU A 313 -5.35 -17.08 -8.55
CA GLU A 313 -4.81 -18.20 -9.33
C GLU A 313 -4.40 -17.77 -10.75
N CYS A 314 -5.12 -16.83 -11.38
CA CYS A 314 -4.72 -16.25 -12.67
C CYS A 314 -3.36 -15.52 -12.60
N ILE A 315 -3.06 -14.85 -11.48
CA ILE A 315 -1.76 -14.17 -11.30
C ILE A 315 -0.63 -15.21 -11.25
N PHE A 316 -0.80 -16.28 -10.47
CA PHE A 316 0.19 -17.35 -10.40
C PHE A 316 0.33 -18.08 -11.74
N TRP A 317 -0.79 -18.37 -12.39
CA TRP A 317 -0.77 -18.97 -13.71
C TRP A 317 0.04 -18.14 -14.71
N LEU A 318 -0.16 -16.82 -14.73
CA LEU A 318 0.60 -15.95 -15.61
C LEU A 318 2.08 -15.90 -15.23
N ARG A 319 2.43 -15.92 -13.94
CA ARG A 319 3.82 -16.03 -13.49
C ARG A 319 4.51 -17.23 -14.13
N ASP A 320 3.86 -18.38 -14.11
CA ASP A 320 4.45 -19.63 -14.58
C ASP A 320 4.46 -19.74 -16.12
N ASN A 321 3.54 -19.04 -16.79
CA ASN A 321 3.36 -19.11 -18.23
C ASN A 321 3.79 -17.83 -19.00
N GLN A 322 4.37 -16.83 -18.33
CA GLN A 322 4.66 -15.52 -18.97
C GLN A 322 5.56 -15.61 -20.20
N ASP A 323 6.49 -16.55 -20.25
CA ASP A 323 7.36 -16.76 -21.42
C ASP A 323 6.53 -17.18 -22.64
N ALA A 324 5.64 -18.14 -22.48
CA ALA A 324 4.76 -18.61 -23.55
C ALA A 324 3.74 -17.55 -23.97
N VAL A 325 3.14 -16.87 -22.97
CA VAL A 325 2.11 -15.84 -23.16
C VAL A 325 2.65 -14.66 -23.97
N TYR A 326 3.88 -14.22 -23.71
CA TYR A 326 4.45 -13.00 -24.29
C TYR A 326 5.48 -13.26 -25.41
N LYS A 327 5.85 -14.52 -25.69
CA LYS A 327 6.85 -14.89 -26.71
C LYS A 327 6.63 -14.23 -28.07
N GLN A 328 5.38 -14.20 -28.53
CA GLN A 328 5.05 -13.64 -29.86
C GLN A 328 5.29 -12.12 -29.96
N TYR A 329 5.44 -11.40 -28.83
CA TYR A 329 5.73 -9.96 -28.78
C TYR A 329 7.21 -9.67 -28.59
N GLY A 330 8.06 -10.69 -28.68
CA GLY A 330 9.49 -10.56 -28.45
C GLY A 330 9.88 -10.48 -26.97
N TYR A 331 9.04 -10.99 -26.09
CA TYR A 331 9.36 -11.08 -24.68
C TYR A 331 10.55 -12.03 -24.48
N GLU A 332 11.58 -11.49 -23.90
CA GLU A 332 12.70 -12.23 -23.32
C GLU A 332 12.67 -11.99 -21.80
N ARG A 333 12.99 -13.00 -21.01
CA ARG A 333 12.99 -12.88 -19.54
C ARG A 333 13.84 -11.71 -19.04
N ASP A 334 14.87 -11.35 -19.81
CA ASP A 334 15.80 -10.27 -19.51
C ASP A 334 15.31 -8.88 -19.97
N ALA A 335 14.18 -8.80 -20.69
CA ALA A 335 13.73 -7.57 -21.34
C ALA A 335 13.40 -6.42 -20.37
N PHE A 336 13.09 -6.74 -19.10
CA PHE A 336 12.72 -5.78 -18.06
C PHE A 336 13.77 -5.63 -16.96
N TRP A 337 15.00 -6.13 -17.22
CA TRP A 337 16.08 -6.09 -16.25
C TRP A 337 17.33 -5.47 -16.87
N SER A 338 18.00 -4.60 -16.13
CA SER A 338 19.34 -4.21 -16.55
C SER A 338 20.31 -5.37 -16.28
N ALA A 339 21.40 -5.46 -17.07
CA ALA A 339 22.42 -6.48 -16.91
C ALA A 339 23.09 -6.45 -15.52
N GLU A 340 22.93 -5.36 -14.79
CA GLU A 340 23.50 -5.11 -13.47
C GLU A 340 22.56 -5.57 -12.32
N GLU A 341 21.31 -5.93 -12.65
CA GLU A 341 20.34 -6.40 -11.66
C GLU A 341 20.34 -7.92 -11.59
N PRO A 342 20.74 -8.49 -10.47
CA PRO A 342 20.95 -9.93 -10.32
C PRO A 342 19.70 -10.68 -9.88
N TYR A 343 18.55 -10.27 -10.35
CA TYR A 343 17.27 -10.86 -9.99
C TYR A 343 16.87 -12.04 -10.86
N ASP A 344 16.00 -12.85 -10.31
CA ASP A 344 15.23 -13.80 -11.12
C ASP A 344 14.51 -13.04 -12.23
N ARG A 345 14.85 -13.36 -13.48
CA ARG A 345 14.54 -12.57 -14.67
C ARG A 345 13.10 -12.75 -15.18
N CYS A 346 12.20 -13.12 -14.32
CA CYS A 346 10.76 -13.14 -14.58
C CYS A 346 10.02 -12.22 -13.64
N MET A 347 8.82 -11.78 -14.03
CA MET A 347 7.97 -11.01 -13.13
C MET A 347 7.45 -11.91 -12.02
N ASN A 348 7.61 -11.46 -10.78
CA ASN A 348 7.04 -12.14 -9.63
C ASN A 348 5.53 -11.86 -9.48
N VAL A 349 4.89 -12.56 -8.57
CA VAL A 349 3.44 -12.47 -8.34
C VAL A 349 2.99 -11.06 -7.99
N MET A 350 3.75 -10.31 -7.18
CA MET A 350 3.39 -8.93 -6.82
C MET A 350 3.50 -7.98 -8.01
N GLN A 351 4.52 -8.16 -8.86
CA GLN A 351 4.70 -7.34 -10.06
C GLN A 351 3.57 -7.59 -11.06
N LEU A 352 3.12 -8.84 -11.19
CA LEU A 352 1.98 -9.22 -12.04
C LEU A 352 0.66 -8.70 -11.46
N GLU A 353 0.45 -8.75 -10.14
CA GLU A 353 -0.70 -8.12 -9.49
C GLU A 353 -0.78 -6.63 -9.85
N ASN A 354 0.33 -5.93 -9.71
CA ASN A 354 0.43 -4.53 -10.05
C ASN A 354 0.23 -4.29 -11.57
N MET A 355 0.80 -5.14 -12.42
CA MET A 355 0.62 -5.09 -13.87
C MET A 355 -0.86 -5.17 -14.27
N PHE A 356 -1.64 -6.09 -13.68
CA PHE A 356 -3.07 -6.18 -13.97
C PHE A 356 -3.82 -4.93 -13.53
N CYS A 357 -3.48 -4.37 -12.37
CA CYS A 357 -4.05 -3.10 -11.92
C CYS A 357 -3.78 -1.96 -12.91
N GLU A 358 -2.55 -1.86 -13.40
CA GLU A 358 -2.14 -0.85 -14.36
C GLU A 358 -2.69 -1.13 -15.77
N LEU A 359 -2.85 -2.41 -16.18
CA LEU A 359 -3.52 -2.80 -17.43
C LEU A 359 -4.97 -2.27 -17.46
N SER A 360 -5.74 -2.47 -16.41
CA SER A 360 -7.10 -1.94 -16.31
C SER A 360 -7.14 -0.42 -16.53
N LYS A 361 -6.19 0.31 -15.98
CA LYS A 361 -6.07 1.75 -16.13
C LYS A 361 -5.57 2.15 -17.52
N TYR A 362 -4.60 1.44 -18.07
CA TYR A 362 -4.04 1.68 -19.40
C TYR A 362 -5.08 1.43 -20.48
N THR A 363 -5.84 0.34 -20.40
CA THR A 363 -6.97 0.03 -21.29
C THR A 363 -7.97 1.17 -21.37
N ARG A 364 -8.42 1.71 -20.24
CA ARG A 364 -9.33 2.86 -20.21
C ARG A 364 -8.74 4.10 -20.88
N CYS A 365 -7.43 4.31 -20.75
CA CYS A 365 -6.76 5.43 -21.43
C CYS A 365 -6.69 5.19 -22.94
N VAL A 366 -6.39 3.98 -23.38
CA VAL A 366 -6.37 3.61 -24.82
C VAL A 366 -7.75 3.78 -25.43
N GLU A 367 -8.80 3.28 -24.80
CA GLU A 367 -10.18 3.44 -25.25
C GLU A 367 -10.61 4.91 -25.31
N ALA A 368 -10.20 5.75 -24.35
CA ALA A 368 -10.47 7.18 -24.40
C ALA A 368 -9.81 7.83 -25.63
N VAL A 369 -8.55 7.52 -25.88
CA VAL A 369 -7.83 8.01 -27.08
C VAL A 369 -8.51 7.54 -28.37
N MET A 370 -8.93 6.27 -28.43
CA MET A 370 -9.66 5.72 -29.59
C MET A 370 -10.99 6.45 -29.86
N ARG A 371 -11.62 6.99 -28.83
CA ARG A 371 -12.83 7.84 -28.97
C ARG A 371 -12.52 9.31 -29.23
N GLY A 372 -11.24 9.68 -29.38
CA GLY A 372 -10.82 11.09 -29.53
C GLY A 372 -10.88 11.90 -28.23
N GLU A 373 -10.97 11.22 -27.08
CA GLU A 373 -11.00 11.84 -25.76
C GLU A 373 -9.59 11.90 -25.15
N LYS A 374 -9.36 12.86 -24.25
CA LYS A 374 -8.11 12.87 -23.48
C LYS A 374 -8.11 11.74 -22.43
N PRO A 375 -6.99 11.00 -22.27
CA PRO A 375 -6.88 10.01 -21.22
C PRO A 375 -7.03 10.66 -19.84
N ARG A 376 -7.85 10.06 -18.98
CA ARG A 376 -8.12 10.56 -17.63
C ARG A 376 -7.30 9.78 -16.60
N GLY A 377 -6.55 10.50 -15.77
CA GLY A 377 -5.74 9.90 -14.71
C GLY A 377 -4.99 10.97 -13.90
N LYS A 378 -4.21 10.54 -12.93
CA LYS A 378 -3.26 11.45 -12.27
C LYS A 378 -2.31 11.99 -13.32
N VAL A 379 -2.03 13.30 -13.29
CA VAL A 379 -1.13 13.96 -14.26
C VAL A 379 0.20 13.21 -14.35
N GLY A 380 0.62 12.94 -15.58
CA GLY A 380 1.81 12.19 -15.88
C GLY A 380 3.10 12.97 -15.61
N TYR A 381 4.17 12.50 -16.20
CA TYR A 381 5.54 13.01 -16.02
C TYR A 381 5.81 14.33 -16.77
N ASN A 382 4.80 15.16 -17.02
CA ASN A 382 5.00 16.46 -17.64
C ASN A 382 5.78 17.35 -16.69
N GLY A 383 7.12 17.48 -16.89
CA GLY A 383 7.96 18.61 -16.57
C GLY A 383 7.77 19.37 -15.26
N GLY A 384 6.87 18.96 -14.40
CA GLY A 384 6.79 19.42 -13.02
C GLY A 384 8.08 18.99 -12.33
N GLU A 385 8.65 19.88 -11.57
CA GLU A 385 9.92 19.78 -10.85
C GLU A 385 10.25 18.33 -10.52
N VAL A 386 11.39 17.89 -11.02
CA VAL A 386 11.99 16.62 -10.66
C VAL A 386 12.20 16.68 -9.15
N HIS A 387 11.24 16.18 -8.39
CA HIS A 387 11.52 15.83 -7.00
C HIS A 387 12.71 14.90 -7.09
N LYS A 388 13.86 15.43 -6.70
CA LYS A 388 15.12 14.68 -6.68
C LYS A 388 14.85 13.43 -5.87
N SER A 389 14.65 12.33 -6.56
CA SER A 389 14.71 11.02 -5.91
C SER A 389 16.03 10.99 -5.16
N PRO A 390 16.06 10.59 -3.90
CA PRO A 390 17.32 10.48 -3.18
C PRO A 390 18.30 9.74 -4.07
N LYS A 391 19.55 10.20 -4.13
CA LYS A 391 20.65 9.48 -4.77
C LYS A 391 20.86 8.21 -3.93
N THR A 392 20.17 7.16 -4.26
CA THR A 392 20.24 5.91 -3.51
C THR A 392 20.80 4.86 -4.42
N GLN A 393 22.05 4.54 -4.16
CA GLN A 393 22.55 3.21 -4.49
C GLN A 393 21.71 2.24 -3.67
N VAL A 394 20.78 1.55 -4.31
CA VAL A 394 20.20 0.35 -3.75
C VAL A 394 21.37 -0.55 -3.44
N ARG A 395 21.67 -0.78 -2.18
CA ARG A 395 22.59 -1.84 -1.78
C ARG A 395 21.86 -3.14 -2.07
N SER A 396 21.95 -3.54 -3.33
CA SER A 396 21.29 -4.71 -3.91
C SER A 396 21.68 -6.05 -3.27
N ILE A 397 22.72 -6.04 -2.44
CA ILE A 397 23.34 -7.24 -1.89
C ILE A 397 22.34 -8.07 -1.07
N ASN A 398 21.46 -7.45 -0.28
CA ASN A 398 20.54 -8.21 0.58
C ASN A 398 19.31 -8.75 -0.17
N LEU A 399 18.84 -8.04 -1.18
CA LEU A 399 17.83 -8.59 -2.09
C LEU A 399 18.38 -9.72 -2.94
N LEU A 400 19.66 -9.66 -3.30
CA LEU A 400 20.37 -10.64 -4.09
C LEU A 400 20.53 -12.02 -3.41
N GLU A 401 20.82 -12.04 -2.12
CA GLU A 401 21.01 -13.29 -1.38
C GLU A 401 19.69 -14.05 -1.18
N ARG A 402 18.57 -13.34 -1.14
CA ARG A 402 17.24 -13.93 -0.97
C ARG A 402 16.74 -14.67 -2.19
N MET A 403 17.13 -14.23 -3.39
CA MET A 403 16.70 -14.85 -4.64
C MET A 403 17.54 -16.06 -5.03
N LYS A 404 18.59 -16.36 -4.26
CA LYS A 404 19.43 -17.57 -4.43
C LYS A 404 18.98 -18.74 -3.53
N LYS A 405 18.01 -18.53 -2.65
CA LYS A 405 17.33 -19.55 -1.87
C LYS A 405 15.94 -19.80 -2.42
#